data_c9ff9208dee4fe7bd98147ba91dd5a4c
#
_entry.id   c9ff9208dee4fe7bd98147ba91dd5a4c
#
_cell.length_a   1.000
_cell.length_b   1.000
_cell.length_c   1.000
_cell.angle_alpha   90.00
_cell.angle_beta   90.00
_cell.angle_gamma   90.00
#
_symmetry.space_group_name_H-M   'P 1'
#
loop_
_entity.id
_entity.type
_entity.pdbx_description
1 polymer ?
#
loop_
_entity_poly.entity_id
_entity_poly.type
_entity_poly.pdbx_seq_one_letter_code
_entity_poly.pdbx_strand_id
1 'polypeptide(L)'
;MSRLSAILKNPNLIFRVSTETRPQPAHIPCVIAKSRRDTSPPRRCKRSGSASVLGIMLISVMAVILGMTIDLGYIHVSQSELRRTSDSAALAACWELFDAKVDGLSDQEAAQQVAVSADLFGSQNKVAQSYPHVYDQGDDITLGYYDVVTRQFDTNSPADINAVRVNVHRQGHTNGEVPLFFGTVLGRQTQPMTSTSIAALLNTVNGFYVPATDSQTLDILPFALDEDTWQSVVDGETDDSLSWSNGQVVATGNGKCECNLYPQGTGSPGNRGTVDIGSSNNSTNDIARQILSGISRDDLLDLNGPLEFNVNGELFLNGDTGISAGVKDELESIIGETRIIPVFREVNGNGNNAVYTIVKFVGVRILAVKLTGRMSGKCLTVEPAPMVARNAIVSVDGNSYSDYLYTPVMLVD
;
A
#
# COMPACT_ATOMS: atom_id res chain seq x y z
N MET A 1 3.64 -33.67 -1.38
CA MET A 1 3.66 -34.96 -0.65
C MET A 1 4.98 -35.12 0.06
N SER A 2 4.89 -35.40 1.38
CA SER A 2 5.97 -35.75 2.32
C SER A 2 7.06 -34.69 2.55
N ARG A 3 7.02 -33.99 3.65
CA ARG A 3 7.64 -34.17 4.96
C ARG A 3 7.32 -33.01 5.88
N LEU A 4 6.33 -33.17 6.70
CA LEU A 4 6.14 -32.41 7.94
C LEU A 4 5.45 -33.36 8.93
N SER A 5 6.24 -34.12 9.64
CA SER A 5 5.80 -34.90 10.78
C SER A 5 7.01 -35.35 11.57
N ALA A 6 7.32 -34.60 12.62
CA ALA A 6 8.04 -35.11 13.79
C ALA A 6 8.40 -33.90 14.66
N ILE A 7 7.57 -33.63 15.67
CA ILE A 7 7.91 -33.13 17.01
C ILE A 7 6.59 -32.97 17.77
N LEU A 8 6.12 -34.06 18.33
CA LEU A 8 5.15 -34.08 19.41
C LEU A 8 5.11 -35.52 19.96
N LYS A 9 5.99 -35.82 20.88
CA LYS A 9 5.86 -36.94 21.85
C LYS A 9 6.90 -36.76 22.94
N ASN A 10 6.46 -36.21 24.06
CA ASN A 10 6.97 -36.65 25.36
C ASN A 10 5.99 -36.24 26.48
N PRO A 11 5.15 -37.16 26.95
CA PRO A 11 4.37 -36.98 28.16
C PRO A 11 5.02 -37.83 29.26
N ASN A 12 5.74 -37.24 30.20
CA ASN A 12 6.02 -37.84 31.50
C ASN A 12 6.80 -36.85 32.36
N LEU A 13 6.07 -36.06 33.14
CA LEU A 13 6.57 -35.49 34.38
C LEU A 13 5.63 -35.88 35.49
N ILE A 14 6.00 -37.02 36.14
CA ILE A 14 5.37 -37.56 37.34
C ILE A 14 5.86 -36.70 38.51
N PHE A 15 5.00 -35.94 39.12
CA PHE A 15 5.25 -35.35 40.45
C PHE A 15 5.14 -36.41 41.50
N ARG A 16 6.27 -36.75 42.14
CA ARG A 16 6.38 -37.60 43.29
C ARG A 16 6.01 -36.80 44.54
N VAL A 17 4.89 -37.13 45.15
CA VAL A 17 4.50 -36.65 46.51
C VAL A 17 5.25 -37.53 47.51
N SER A 18 6.13 -36.90 48.27
CA SER A 18 6.77 -37.55 49.45
C SER A 18 5.83 -37.45 50.65
N THR A 19 5.44 -38.59 51.13
CA THR A 19 4.73 -38.72 52.40
C THR A 19 5.75 -38.71 53.53
N GLU A 20 5.76 -37.65 54.31
CA GLU A 20 6.48 -37.63 55.60
C GLU A 20 5.59 -38.11 56.71
N THR A 21 6.10 -39.08 57.46
CA THR A 21 5.49 -39.78 58.59
C THR A 21 5.51 -38.89 59.85
N ARG A 22 4.35 -38.81 60.50
CA ARG A 22 4.18 -38.19 61.85
C ARG A 22 4.86 -39.02 62.94
N PRO A 23 5.56 -38.41 63.89
CA PRO A 23 5.89 -39.08 65.17
C PRO A 23 4.76 -38.92 66.16
N GLN A 24 4.53 -40.00 66.94
CA GLN A 24 3.58 -40.05 68.06
C GLN A 24 4.01 -39.23 69.27
N PRO A 25 3.07 -38.74 70.10
CA PRO A 25 3.43 -37.96 71.28
C PRO A 25 3.68 -38.84 72.50
N ALA A 26 4.67 -38.47 73.29
CA ALA A 26 5.06 -39.06 74.51
C ALA A 26 4.08 -38.68 75.64
N HIS A 27 3.72 -39.64 76.45
CA HIS A 27 2.95 -39.50 77.72
C HIS A 27 3.73 -38.72 78.79
N ILE A 28 3.12 -37.66 79.37
CA ILE A 28 3.57 -36.99 80.57
C ILE A 28 2.44 -36.99 81.56
N PRO A 29 2.70 -37.31 82.84
CA PRO A 29 1.63 -37.58 83.83
C PRO A 29 1.01 -36.31 84.43
N CYS A 30 -0.28 -36.44 84.69
CA CYS A 30 -1.15 -35.46 85.31
C CYS A 30 -0.74 -35.12 86.75
N VAL A 31 -0.40 -33.85 87.02
CA VAL A 31 -0.32 -33.29 88.36
C VAL A 31 -1.58 -32.46 88.62
N ILE A 32 -2.40 -32.90 89.57
CA ILE A 32 -3.62 -32.22 89.98
C ILE A 32 -3.25 -31.04 90.86
N ALA A 33 -3.32 -29.83 90.39
CA ALA A 33 -3.28 -28.60 91.15
C ALA A 33 -4.71 -28.03 91.27
N LYS A 34 -5.26 -28.04 92.55
CA LYS A 34 -6.46 -27.35 92.89
C LYS A 34 -6.29 -25.85 92.66
N SER A 35 -6.94 -25.28 91.73
CA SER A 35 -7.02 -23.85 91.54
C SER A 35 -8.42 -23.35 91.87
N ARG A 36 -8.48 -22.33 92.72
CA ARG A 36 -9.65 -21.57 93.15
C ARG A 36 -10.53 -21.14 92.00
N ARG A 37 -11.83 -21.31 92.12
CA ARG A 37 -12.85 -20.75 91.27
C ARG A 37 -12.84 -19.22 91.37
N ASP A 38 -12.30 -18.54 90.42
CA ASP A 38 -12.55 -17.13 90.17
C ASP A 38 -13.81 -17.01 89.32
N THR A 39 -14.91 -16.55 89.96
CA THR A 39 -16.19 -16.28 89.32
C THR A 39 -16.19 -14.87 88.76
N SER A 40 -15.42 -14.64 87.72
CA SER A 40 -15.58 -13.45 86.87
C SER A 40 -16.46 -13.80 85.67
N PRO A 41 -17.48 -13.00 85.30
CA PRO A 41 -18.35 -13.29 84.23
C PRO A 41 -17.54 -13.20 82.87
N PRO A 42 -17.84 -14.06 81.90
CA PRO A 42 -17.14 -14.02 80.62
C PRO A 42 -17.36 -12.66 79.98
N ARG A 43 -16.27 -11.93 79.81
CA ARG A 43 -16.29 -10.72 78.96
C ARG A 43 -16.76 -11.13 77.56
N ARG A 44 -18.01 -10.83 77.21
CA ARG A 44 -18.51 -10.88 75.82
C ARG A 44 -17.64 -9.98 75.01
N CYS A 45 -16.72 -10.57 74.23
CA CYS A 45 -16.10 -9.88 73.10
C CYS A 45 -17.25 -9.37 72.26
N LYS A 46 -17.47 -8.06 72.28
CA LYS A 46 -18.28 -7.40 71.24
C LYS A 46 -17.57 -7.64 69.94
N ARG A 47 -17.96 -8.65 69.13
CA ARG A 47 -17.60 -8.76 67.72
C ARG A 47 -18.17 -7.52 67.07
N SER A 48 -17.31 -6.53 66.85
CA SER A 48 -17.65 -5.37 66.01
C SER A 48 -17.89 -5.88 64.62
N GLY A 49 -19.07 -5.67 64.09
CA GLY A 49 -19.42 -6.04 62.67
C GLY A 49 -18.66 -5.29 61.60
N SER A 50 -17.60 -4.59 61.96
CA SER A 50 -16.75 -3.77 61.13
C SER A 50 -16.03 -4.56 60.00
N ALA A 51 -15.58 -5.77 60.27
CA ALA A 51 -14.84 -6.58 59.25
C ALA A 51 -15.73 -7.03 58.10
N SER A 52 -17.00 -7.36 58.36
CA SER A 52 -17.94 -7.76 57.29
C SER A 52 -18.33 -6.59 56.41
N VAL A 53 -18.53 -5.41 56.98
CA VAL A 53 -18.83 -4.17 56.22
C VAL A 53 -17.63 -3.77 55.35
N LEU A 54 -16.42 -3.84 55.92
CA LEU A 54 -15.18 -3.58 55.18
C LEU A 54 -14.99 -4.59 54.01
N GLY A 55 -15.27 -5.87 54.26
CA GLY A 55 -15.20 -6.93 53.24
C GLY A 55 -16.17 -6.69 52.08
N ILE A 56 -17.43 -6.34 52.35
CA ILE A 56 -18.42 -6.02 51.32
C ILE A 56 -18.00 -4.78 50.53
N MET A 57 -17.51 -3.75 51.20
CA MET A 57 -17.03 -2.53 50.53
C MET A 57 -15.84 -2.83 49.61
N LEU A 58 -14.88 -3.64 50.07
CA LEU A 58 -13.72 -4.04 49.22
C LEU A 58 -14.15 -4.85 48.00
N ILE A 59 -15.08 -5.81 48.17
CA ILE A 59 -15.61 -6.61 47.03
C ILE A 59 -16.33 -5.71 46.04
N SER A 60 -17.12 -4.73 46.48
CA SER A 60 -17.82 -3.79 45.64
C SER A 60 -16.84 -2.94 44.81
N VAL A 61 -15.78 -2.42 45.43
CA VAL A 61 -14.74 -1.66 44.76
C VAL A 61 -14.00 -2.53 43.70
N MET A 62 -13.63 -3.75 44.07
CA MET A 62 -13.01 -4.69 43.17
C MET A 62 -13.93 -5.04 41.98
N ALA A 63 -15.24 -5.21 42.21
CA ALA A 63 -16.20 -5.47 41.14
C ALA A 63 -16.30 -4.30 40.12
N VAL A 64 -16.29 -3.06 40.65
CA VAL A 64 -16.26 -1.86 39.77
C VAL A 64 -14.99 -1.79 38.98
N ILE A 65 -13.82 -2.01 39.57
CA ILE A 65 -12.52 -2.01 38.88
C ILE A 65 -12.50 -3.10 37.78
N LEU A 66 -12.98 -4.30 38.08
CA LEU A 66 -13.06 -5.39 37.12
C LEU A 66 -13.98 -5.04 35.95
N GLY A 67 -15.15 -4.46 36.23
CA GLY A 67 -16.07 -3.97 35.17
C GLY A 67 -15.45 -2.92 34.28
N MET A 68 -14.76 -1.93 34.86
CA MET A 68 -14.02 -0.93 34.09
C MET A 68 -12.93 -1.55 33.17
N THR A 69 -12.24 -2.57 33.68
CA THR A 69 -11.20 -3.26 32.91
C THR A 69 -11.79 -3.97 31.69
N ILE A 70 -12.98 -4.56 31.82
CA ILE A 70 -13.70 -5.21 30.72
C ILE A 70 -14.12 -4.17 29.67
N ASP A 71 -14.72 -3.05 30.07
CA ASP A 71 -15.13 -1.99 29.16
C ASP A 71 -13.94 -1.37 28.45
N LEU A 72 -12.83 -1.13 29.15
CA LEU A 72 -11.62 -0.60 28.56
C LEU A 72 -11.04 -1.56 27.50
N GLY A 73 -11.01 -2.86 27.80
CA GLY A 73 -10.62 -3.89 26.83
C GLY A 73 -11.52 -3.91 25.60
N TYR A 74 -12.83 -3.78 25.78
CA TYR A 74 -13.80 -3.73 24.70
C TYR A 74 -13.63 -2.47 23.83
N ILE A 75 -13.37 -1.31 24.44
CA ILE A 75 -13.03 -0.07 23.75
C ILE A 75 -11.80 -0.26 22.86
N HIS A 76 -10.72 -0.84 23.39
CA HIS A 76 -9.50 -1.08 22.61
C HIS A 76 -9.71 -2.03 21.43
N VAL A 77 -10.48 -3.09 21.61
CA VAL A 77 -10.83 -4.01 20.51
C VAL A 77 -11.65 -3.26 19.44
N SER A 78 -12.69 -2.54 19.87
CA SER A 78 -13.55 -1.76 18.95
C SER A 78 -12.77 -0.68 18.19
N GLN A 79 -11.80 -0.03 18.84
CA GLN A 79 -10.91 0.94 18.19
C GLN A 79 -10.03 0.27 17.13
N SER A 80 -9.50 -0.93 17.39
CA SER A 80 -8.72 -1.69 16.43
C SER A 80 -9.58 -2.18 15.26
N GLU A 81 -10.83 -2.59 15.52
CA GLU A 81 -11.79 -2.94 14.46
C GLU A 81 -12.13 -1.73 13.59
N LEU A 82 -12.36 -0.57 14.20
CA LEU A 82 -12.67 0.67 13.50
C LEU A 82 -11.48 1.12 12.63
N ARG A 83 -10.25 0.99 13.13
CA ARG A 83 -9.05 1.30 12.35
C ARG A 83 -8.94 0.39 11.11
N ARG A 84 -9.14 -0.91 11.27
CA ARG A 84 -9.15 -1.83 10.11
C ARG A 84 -10.22 -1.47 9.09
N THR A 85 -11.36 -0.99 9.56
CA THR A 85 -12.46 -0.53 8.69
C THR A 85 -12.03 0.70 7.90
N SER A 86 -11.46 1.71 8.54
CA SER A 86 -10.97 2.91 7.85
C SER A 86 -9.80 2.60 6.90
N ASP A 87 -8.88 1.70 7.29
CA ASP A 87 -7.77 1.25 6.45
C ASP A 87 -8.29 0.55 5.18
N SER A 88 -9.25 -0.38 5.34
CA SER A 88 -9.86 -1.10 4.24
C SER A 88 -10.62 -0.18 3.29
N ALA A 89 -11.39 0.76 3.83
CA ALA A 89 -12.14 1.74 3.05
C ALA A 89 -11.20 2.69 2.29
N ALA A 90 -10.12 3.17 2.93
CA ALA A 90 -9.15 4.06 2.30
C ALA A 90 -8.39 3.36 1.15
N LEU A 91 -7.95 2.13 1.36
CA LEU A 91 -7.28 1.35 0.32
C LEU A 91 -8.18 1.10 -0.88
N ALA A 92 -9.44 0.69 -0.65
CA ALA A 92 -10.40 0.45 -1.72
C ALA A 92 -10.75 1.75 -2.48
N ALA A 93 -10.97 2.83 -1.76
CA ALA A 93 -11.21 4.15 -2.30
C ALA A 93 -10.06 4.66 -3.18
N CYS A 94 -8.82 4.43 -2.75
CA CYS A 94 -7.64 4.86 -3.49
C CYS A 94 -7.39 3.99 -4.74
N TRP A 95 -7.74 2.69 -4.72
CA TRP A 95 -7.74 1.86 -5.92
C TRP A 95 -8.80 2.34 -6.93
N GLU A 96 -9.98 2.70 -6.47
CA GLU A 96 -11.02 3.27 -7.33
C GLU A 96 -10.58 4.62 -7.94
N LEU A 97 -9.84 5.43 -7.18
CA LEU A 97 -9.23 6.65 -7.73
C LEU A 97 -8.24 6.34 -8.86
N PHE A 98 -7.46 5.26 -8.73
CA PHE A 98 -6.59 4.81 -9.83
C PHE A 98 -7.39 4.37 -11.05
N ASP A 99 -8.43 3.56 -10.87
CA ASP A 99 -9.29 3.10 -11.96
C ASP A 99 -9.97 4.27 -12.67
N ALA A 100 -10.43 5.28 -11.91
CA ALA A 100 -10.97 6.52 -12.46
C ALA A 100 -9.95 7.30 -13.32
N LYS A 101 -8.68 7.33 -12.91
CA LYS A 101 -7.59 7.92 -13.73
C LYS A 101 -7.33 7.13 -15.01
N VAL A 102 -7.38 5.81 -14.96
CA VAL A 102 -7.26 4.94 -16.15
C VAL A 102 -8.38 5.24 -17.13
N ASP A 103 -9.61 5.37 -16.62
CA ASP A 103 -10.81 5.65 -17.42
C ASP A 103 -10.89 7.12 -17.89
N GLY A 104 -10.03 7.99 -17.37
CA GLY A 104 -10.00 9.42 -17.72
C GLY A 104 -11.22 10.20 -17.22
N LEU A 105 -11.78 9.78 -16.07
CA LEU A 105 -12.92 10.45 -15.45
C LEU A 105 -12.53 11.82 -14.88
N SER A 106 -13.49 12.72 -14.85
CA SER A 106 -13.34 13.99 -14.13
C SER A 106 -13.23 13.76 -12.62
N ASP A 107 -12.62 14.70 -11.89
CA ASP A 107 -12.48 14.64 -10.43
C ASP A 107 -13.84 14.44 -9.72
N GLN A 108 -14.90 15.02 -10.27
CA GLN A 108 -16.25 14.88 -9.71
C GLN A 108 -16.83 13.47 -9.88
N GLU A 109 -16.63 12.85 -11.05
CA GLU A 109 -17.04 11.47 -11.32
C GLU A 109 -16.21 10.49 -10.51
N ALA A 110 -14.89 10.71 -10.45
CA ALA A 110 -13.97 9.95 -9.61
C ALA A 110 -14.39 9.99 -8.13
N ALA A 111 -14.71 11.18 -7.59
CA ALA A 111 -15.17 11.33 -6.21
C ALA A 111 -16.42 10.48 -5.90
N GLN A 112 -17.38 10.40 -6.85
CA GLN A 112 -18.58 9.60 -6.66
C GLN A 112 -18.26 8.09 -6.60
N GLN A 113 -17.41 7.59 -7.50
CA GLN A 113 -17.02 6.18 -7.52
C GLN A 113 -16.18 5.81 -6.29
N VAL A 114 -15.24 6.67 -5.91
CA VAL A 114 -14.43 6.56 -4.70
C VAL A 114 -15.31 6.44 -3.45
N ALA A 115 -16.36 7.27 -3.34
CA ALA A 115 -17.28 7.24 -2.20
C ALA A 115 -18.06 5.92 -2.12
N VAL A 116 -18.54 5.40 -3.27
CA VAL A 116 -19.22 4.11 -3.34
C VAL A 116 -18.30 2.96 -2.93
N SER A 117 -17.07 2.96 -3.41
CA SER A 117 -16.07 1.94 -3.09
C SER A 117 -15.68 1.99 -1.61
N ALA A 118 -15.46 3.18 -1.04
CA ALA A 118 -15.18 3.35 0.38
C ALA A 118 -16.28 2.78 1.28
N ASP A 119 -17.55 3.07 1.00
CA ASP A 119 -18.69 2.53 1.78
C ASP A 119 -18.84 1.03 1.61
N LEU A 120 -18.69 0.52 0.38
CA LEU A 120 -18.80 -0.91 0.11
C LEU A 120 -17.81 -1.72 0.93
N PHE A 121 -16.54 -1.36 0.91
CA PHE A 121 -15.48 -2.08 1.65
C PHE A 121 -15.48 -1.77 3.14
N GLY A 122 -15.80 -0.54 3.54
CA GLY A 122 -15.97 -0.17 4.93
C GLY A 122 -17.08 -0.94 5.60
N SER A 123 -18.26 -0.98 4.99
CA SER A 123 -19.45 -1.65 5.54
C SER A 123 -19.36 -3.18 5.61
N GLN A 124 -18.33 -3.81 5.03
CA GLN A 124 -18.09 -5.25 5.20
C GLN A 124 -17.39 -5.59 6.52
N ASN A 125 -16.79 -4.62 7.18
CA ASN A 125 -16.06 -4.83 8.42
C ASN A 125 -16.95 -4.55 9.64
N LYS A 126 -16.94 -5.48 10.60
CA LYS A 126 -17.74 -5.38 11.82
C LYS A 126 -16.98 -4.63 12.91
N VAL A 127 -17.62 -3.64 13.49
CA VAL A 127 -17.08 -2.83 14.60
C VAL A 127 -18.07 -2.87 15.76
N ALA A 128 -17.66 -3.41 16.90
CA ALA A 128 -18.50 -3.48 18.11
C ALA A 128 -19.92 -4.00 17.82
N GLN A 129 -20.01 -5.14 17.12
CA GLN A 129 -21.26 -5.82 16.72
C GLN A 129 -22.10 -5.12 15.64
N SER A 130 -21.67 -4.01 15.06
CA SER A 130 -22.34 -3.27 14.01
C SER A 130 -21.46 -3.15 12.77
N TYR A 131 -22.07 -2.93 11.60
CA TYR A 131 -21.37 -2.66 10.34
C TYR A 131 -21.49 -1.15 10.05
N PRO A 132 -20.43 -0.38 10.26
CA PRO A 132 -20.50 1.05 10.04
C PRO A 132 -20.47 1.37 8.55
N HIS A 133 -21.33 2.30 8.13
CA HIS A 133 -21.28 2.90 6.81
C HIS A 133 -20.29 4.06 6.81
N VAL A 134 -19.62 4.24 5.67
CA VAL A 134 -18.83 5.43 5.38
C VAL A 134 -19.71 6.37 4.57
N TYR A 135 -20.12 7.47 5.18
CA TYR A 135 -21.03 8.40 4.52
C TYR A 135 -20.25 9.48 3.78
N ASP A 136 -20.66 9.74 2.54
CA ASP A 136 -20.20 10.91 1.78
C ASP A 136 -20.95 12.17 2.26
N GLN A 137 -20.90 12.45 3.57
CA GLN A 137 -21.51 13.62 4.16
C GLN A 137 -20.45 14.42 4.94
N GLY A 138 -20.10 15.56 4.37
CA GLY A 138 -19.05 16.40 4.94
C GLY A 138 -17.66 15.90 4.52
N ASP A 139 -16.71 15.85 5.46
CA ASP A 139 -15.32 15.51 5.19
C ASP A 139 -15.00 14.02 5.46
N ASP A 140 -15.99 13.12 5.38
CA ASP A 140 -15.77 11.71 5.68
C ASP A 140 -14.93 11.01 4.61
N ILE A 141 -15.09 11.41 3.35
CA ILE A 141 -14.25 10.97 2.23
C ILE A 141 -13.70 12.22 1.53
N THR A 142 -12.41 12.33 1.46
CA THR A 142 -11.75 13.51 0.91
C THR A 142 -10.64 13.09 -0.03
N LEU A 143 -10.70 13.55 -1.28
CA LEU A 143 -9.62 13.42 -2.24
C LEU A 143 -8.63 14.56 -2.05
N GLY A 144 -7.35 14.28 -2.30
CA GLY A 144 -6.30 15.29 -2.17
C GLY A 144 -4.95 14.80 -2.65
N TYR A 145 -3.96 15.61 -2.40
CA TYR A 145 -2.56 15.30 -2.68
C TYR A 145 -1.83 14.94 -1.39
N TYR A 146 -1.17 13.80 -1.39
CA TYR A 146 -0.25 13.42 -0.33
C TYR A 146 1.18 13.67 -0.77
N ASP A 147 1.86 14.55 -0.07
CA ASP A 147 3.26 14.86 -0.28
C ASP A 147 4.13 13.90 0.55
N VAL A 148 4.91 13.07 -0.13
CA VAL A 148 5.77 12.07 0.51
C VAL A 148 6.94 12.70 1.29
N VAL A 149 7.38 13.90 0.90
CA VAL A 149 8.50 14.62 1.53
C VAL A 149 8.07 15.21 2.87
N THR A 150 6.97 15.98 2.85
CA THR A 150 6.43 16.62 4.06
C THR A 150 5.53 15.70 4.88
N ARG A 151 5.09 14.57 4.30
CA ARG A 151 4.12 13.64 4.87
C ARG A 151 2.79 14.33 5.23
N GLN A 152 2.35 15.24 4.38
CA GLN A 152 1.12 15.99 4.59
C GLN A 152 0.10 15.69 3.49
N PHE A 153 -1.15 15.59 3.91
CA PHE A 153 -2.29 15.49 3.01
C PHE A 153 -2.93 16.85 2.84
N ASP A 154 -2.99 17.34 1.60
CA ASP A 154 -3.54 18.65 1.24
C ASP A 154 -4.70 18.48 0.24
N THR A 155 -5.83 19.08 0.54
CA THR A 155 -7.03 19.10 -0.31
C THR A 155 -7.06 20.28 -1.30
N ASN A 156 -6.18 21.25 -1.11
CA ASN A 156 -6.12 22.47 -1.92
C ASN A 156 -4.84 22.54 -2.77
N SER A 157 -4.08 21.45 -2.82
CA SER A 157 -2.87 21.40 -3.65
C SER A 157 -3.24 21.58 -5.12
N PRO A 158 -2.45 22.36 -5.89
CA PRO A 158 -2.59 22.42 -7.34
C PRO A 158 -2.05 21.15 -8.03
N ALA A 159 -1.37 20.29 -7.27
CA ALA A 159 -0.85 19.02 -7.79
C ALA A 159 -2.00 18.04 -8.06
N ASP A 160 -1.72 17.06 -8.93
CA ASP A 160 -2.67 16.01 -9.27
C ASP A 160 -3.07 15.18 -8.05
N ILE A 161 -4.37 14.92 -7.90
CA ILE A 161 -4.92 14.12 -6.81
C ILE A 161 -4.30 12.73 -6.84
N ASN A 162 -3.66 12.31 -5.72
CA ASN A 162 -2.98 11.03 -5.61
C ASN A 162 -3.36 10.24 -4.34
N ALA A 163 -4.26 10.76 -3.51
CA ALA A 163 -4.59 10.16 -2.22
C ALA A 163 -6.05 10.36 -1.84
N VAL A 164 -6.54 9.43 -1.02
CA VAL A 164 -7.89 9.48 -0.43
C VAL A 164 -7.77 9.36 1.09
N ARG A 165 -8.38 10.30 1.80
CA ARG A 165 -8.56 10.25 3.26
C ARG A 165 -9.98 9.80 3.57
N VAL A 166 -10.11 8.79 4.42
CA VAL A 166 -11.39 8.25 4.87
C VAL A 166 -11.50 8.34 6.38
N ASN A 167 -12.60 8.93 6.86
CA ASN A 167 -13.00 9.00 8.25
C ASN A 167 -14.17 8.04 8.50
N VAL A 168 -14.03 7.14 9.46
CA VAL A 168 -15.12 6.25 9.87
C VAL A 168 -15.52 6.58 11.30
N HIS A 169 -16.81 6.86 11.49
CA HIS A 169 -17.36 7.31 12.75
C HIS A 169 -18.27 6.26 13.39
N ARG A 170 -18.15 6.11 14.70
CA ARG A 170 -19.11 5.46 15.58
C ARG A 170 -19.57 6.49 16.61
N GLN A 171 -20.48 7.40 16.18
CA GLN A 171 -20.97 8.53 16.95
C GLN A 171 -22.50 8.56 16.92
N GLY A 172 -23.14 9.30 17.84
CA GLY A 172 -24.57 9.27 18.09
C GLY A 172 -25.48 9.19 16.87
N HIS A 173 -25.32 10.10 15.90
CA HIS A 173 -26.14 10.12 14.66
C HIS A 173 -25.51 9.35 13.50
N THR A 174 -24.23 9.01 13.59
CA THR A 174 -23.50 8.30 12.52
C THR A 174 -23.05 6.93 13.03
N ASN A 175 -23.69 5.87 12.57
CA ASN A 175 -23.42 4.48 12.93
C ASN A 175 -23.66 4.12 14.42
N GLY A 176 -24.13 5.05 15.26
CA GLY A 176 -24.31 4.89 16.70
C GLY A 176 -22.99 4.74 17.48
N GLU A 177 -23.02 5.03 18.75
CA GLU A 177 -21.86 4.88 19.64
C GLU A 177 -21.63 3.43 20.05
N VAL A 178 -20.43 3.10 20.50
CA VAL A 178 -20.09 1.77 21.02
C VAL A 178 -20.68 1.59 22.43
N PRO A 179 -21.55 0.59 22.67
CA PRO A 179 -22.15 0.37 23.98
C PRO A 179 -21.12 -0.17 24.99
N LEU A 180 -21.22 0.28 26.25
CA LEU A 180 -20.40 -0.19 27.35
C LEU A 180 -21.21 -1.12 28.24
N PHE A 181 -20.57 -2.18 28.80
CA PHE A 181 -21.24 -3.17 29.62
C PHE A 181 -21.43 -2.66 31.06
N PHE A 182 -20.40 -2.08 31.63
CA PHE A 182 -20.37 -1.61 33.04
C PHE A 182 -20.35 -0.09 33.16
N GLY A 183 -20.19 0.63 32.03
CA GLY A 183 -20.11 2.09 31.99
C GLY A 183 -21.33 2.77 32.63
N THR A 184 -22.51 2.12 32.63
CA THR A 184 -23.71 2.59 33.27
C THR A 184 -23.54 2.83 34.77
N VAL A 185 -22.69 2.06 35.46
CA VAL A 185 -22.36 2.22 36.89
C VAL A 185 -21.65 3.56 37.13
N LEU A 186 -20.93 4.04 36.09
CA LEU A 186 -20.18 5.30 36.11
C LEU A 186 -20.94 6.45 35.42
N GLY A 187 -22.21 6.21 35.02
CA GLY A 187 -23.05 7.21 34.36
C GLY A 187 -22.74 7.38 32.85
N ARG A 188 -21.99 6.45 32.26
CA ARG A 188 -21.66 6.49 30.81
C ARG A 188 -22.08 5.18 30.14
N GLN A 189 -23.06 5.24 29.23
CA GLN A 189 -23.62 4.03 28.61
C GLN A 189 -22.91 3.67 27.29
N THR A 190 -22.33 4.65 26.62
CA THR A 190 -21.74 4.50 25.29
C THR A 190 -20.45 5.31 25.17
N GLN A 191 -19.64 4.95 24.18
CA GLN A 191 -18.38 5.62 23.84
C GLN A 191 -18.37 5.98 22.34
N PRO A 192 -18.30 7.28 21.97
CA PRO A 192 -18.03 7.68 20.61
C PRO A 192 -16.60 7.37 20.21
N MET A 193 -16.41 6.98 18.94
CA MET A 193 -15.11 6.66 18.35
C MET A 193 -15.04 7.17 16.93
N THR A 194 -13.84 7.51 16.51
CA THR A 194 -13.51 7.88 15.12
C THR A 194 -12.17 7.25 14.73
N SER A 195 -12.04 6.84 13.49
CA SER A 195 -10.77 6.43 12.90
C SER A 195 -10.61 7.09 11.55
N THR A 196 -9.42 7.58 11.29
CA THR A 196 -9.01 8.20 10.03
C THR A 196 -7.89 7.37 9.43
N SER A 197 -7.96 7.11 8.13
CA SER A 197 -6.89 6.48 7.36
C SER A 197 -6.72 7.21 6.04
N ILE A 198 -5.48 7.29 5.57
CA ILE A 198 -5.12 7.86 4.28
C ILE A 198 -4.45 6.78 3.46
N ALA A 199 -4.90 6.61 2.23
CA ALA A 199 -4.23 5.77 1.25
C ALA A 199 -3.79 6.62 0.06
N ALA A 200 -2.61 6.33 -0.48
CA ALA A 200 -2.03 7.10 -1.58
C ALA A 200 -1.44 6.22 -2.67
N LEU A 201 -1.44 6.78 -3.88
CA LEU A 201 -0.75 6.35 -5.09
C LEU A 201 0.41 7.32 -5.31
N LEU A 202 1.64 6.92 -5.03
CA LEU A 202 2.77 7.84 -5.16
C LEU A 202 3.31 7.81 -6.59
N ASN A 203 3.50 8.97 -7.17
CA ASN A 203 4.10 9.17 -8.51
C ASN A 203 5.55 9.66 -8.45
N THR A 204 6.18 9.59 -7.28
CA THR A 204 7.59 9.95 -7.06
C THR A 204 8.49 8.73 -7.23
N VAL A 205 8.49 8.12 -8.43
CA VAL A 205 9.28 6.91 -8.71
C VAL A 205 10.72 7.29 -9.01
N ASN A 206 11.66 6.84 -8.16
CA ASN A 206 13.09 7.08 -8.29
C ASN A 206 13.85 5.95 -9.00
N GLY A 207 13.19 4.82 -9.21
CA GLY A 207 13.81 3.64 -9.82
C GLY A 207 13.05 2.37 -9.46
N PHE A 208 13.73 1.23 -9.60
CA PHE A 208 13.12 -0.07 -9.39
C PHE A 208 14.02 -1.02 -8.62
N TYR A 209 13.46 -1.68 -7.62
CA TYR A 209 14.12 -2.79 -6.94
C TYR A 209 14.22 -4.01 -7.84
N VAL A 210 15.31 -4.75 -7.67
CA VAL A 210 15.47 -6.06 -8.31
C VAL A 210 14.34 -6.99 -7.86
N PRO A 211 13.59 -7.62 -8.77
CA PRO A 211 12.52 -8.55 -8.42
C PRO A 211 12.99 -9.63 -7.45
N ALA A 212 12.15 -10.01 -6.50
CA ALA A 212 12.51 -10.99 -5.48
C ALA A 212 12.65 -12.41 -6.04
N THR A 213 11.96 -12.72 -7.14
CA THR A 213 11.94 -14.03 -7.78
C THR A 213 12.10 -13.90 -9.29
N ASP A 214 12.62 -14.95 -9.93
CA ASP A 214 12.83 -15.00 -11.38
C ASP A 214 11.52 -15.01 -12.19
N SER A 215 10.39 -15.28 -11.54
CA SER A 215 9.06 -15.21 -12.16
C SER A 215 8.45 -13.80 -12.22
N GLN A 216 9.08 -12.84 -11.57
CA GLN A 216 8.65 -11.44 -11.58
C GLN A 216 9.51 -10.64 -12.53
N THR A 217 8.88 -9.82 -13.35
CA THR A 217 9.54 -8.91 -14.28
C THR A 217 9.01 -7.49 -14.09
N LEU A 218 9.75 -6.51 -14.61
CA LEU A 218 9.31 -5.11 -14.68
C LEU A 218 8.78 -4.85 -16.08
N ASP A 219 7.62 -4.24 -16.19
CA ASP A 219 6.97 -3.92 -17.46
C ASP A 219 7.62 -2.72 -18.16
N ILE A 220 8.96 -2.69 -18.18
CA ILE A 220 9.76 -1.64 -18.82
C ILE A 220 10.10 -2.06 -20.24
N LEU A 221 9.80 -1.17 -21.20
CA LEU A 221 10.30 -1.30 -22.56
C LEU A 221 11.69 -0.66 -22.67
N PRO A 222 12.64 -1.32 -23.33
CA PRO A 222 13.99 -0.79 -23.53
C PRO A 222 14.06 0.27 -24.65
N PHE A 223 13.09 1.19 -24.68
CA PHE A 223 13.04 2.27 -25.67
C PHE A 223 12.93 3.62 -24.98
N ALA A 224 13.84 4.53 -25.30
CA ALA A 224 13.90 5.84 -24.68
C ALA A 224 13.28 6.92 -25.56
N LEU A 225 12.52 7.82 -24.94
CA LEU A 225 11.91 9.01 -25.52
C LEU A 225 12.58 10.27 -24.97
N ASP A 226 12.76 11.28 -25.81
CA ASP A 226 13.31 12.57 -25.37
C ASP A 226 12.31 13.37 -24.51
N GLU A 227 12.85 14.10 -23.53
CA GLU A 227 12.09 14.88 -22.54
C GLU A 227 11.21 15.95 -23.20
N ASP A 228 11.72 16.64 -24.23
CA ASP A 228 11.00 17.70 -24.94
C ASP A 228 9.74 17.17 -25.64
N THR A 229 9.85 16.02 -26.31
CA THR A 229 8.70 15.38 -26.96
C THR A 229 7.69 14.91 -25.92
N TRP A 230 8.15 14.29 -24.82
CA TRP A 230 7.25 13.89 -23.75
C TRP A 230 6.48 15.07 -23.17
N GLN A 231 7.18 16.19 -22.94
CA GLN A 231 6.54 17.40 -22.43
C GLN A 231 5.47 17.93 -23.40
N SER A 232 5.76 17.95 -24.70
CA SER A 232 4.76 18.36 -25.71
C SER A 232 3.52 17.46 -25.73
N VAL A 233 3.67 16.15 -25.46
CA VAL A 233 2.54 15.23 -25.31
C VAL A 233 1.68 15.58 -24.09
N VAL A 234 2.32 15.82 -22.96
CA VAL A 234 1.62 16.16 -21.70
C VAL A 234 0.92 17.52 -21.80
N ASP A 235 1.53 18.46 -22.49
CA ASP A 235 0.98 19.82 -22.72
C ASP A 235 -0.14 19.84 -23.79
N GLY A 236 -0.41 18.69 -24.44
CA GLY A 236 -1.45 18.59 -25.46
C GLY A 236 -1.10 19.24 -26.81
N GLU A 237 0.19 19.34 -27.13
CA GLU A 237 0.69 20.00 -28.33
C GLU A 237 0.91 19.03 -29.53
N THR A 238 0.69 17.72 -29.31
CA THR A 238 0.82 16.69 -30.35
C THR A 238 -0.55 16.20 -30.82
N ASP A 239 -0.56 15.28 -31.80
CA ASP A 239 -1.79 14.75 -32.40
C ASP A 239 -2.56 13.87 -31.37
N ASP A 240 -3.90 13.92 -31.40
CA ASP A 240 -4.82 13.03 -30.73
C ASP A 240 -5.73 12.40 -31.80
N SER A 241 -5.27 11.34 -32.42
CA SER A 241 -5.92 10.71 -33.56
C SER A 241 -6.31 9.25 -33.35
N LEU A 242 -5.73 8.61 -32.34
CA LEU A 242 -5.93 7.21 -31.98
C LEU A 242 -6.39 7.12 -30.52
N SER A 243 -7.05 6.02 -30.16
CA SER A 243 -7.30 5.68 -28.78
C SER A 243 -7.50 4.18 -28.61
N TRP A 244 -7.36 3.71 -27.38
CA TRP A 244 -7.68 2.33 -27.00
C TRP A 244 -9.09 2.25 -26.44
N SER A 245 -9.98 1.53 -27.10
CA SER A 245 -11.36 1.37 -26.70
C SER A 245 -11.85 -0.06 -26.95
N ASN A 246 -12.51 -0.65 -25.95
CA ASN A 246 -13.11 -1.99 -26.04
C ASN A 246 -12.16 -3.08 -26.58
N GLY A 247 -10.89 -3.04 -26.15
CA GLY A 247 -9.90 -4.04 -26.55
C GLY A 247 -9.34 -3.88 -27.94
N GLN A 248 -9.48 -2.71 -28.56
CA GLN A 248 -8.94 -2.41 -29.90
C GLN A 248 -8.53 -0.94 -30.04
N VAL A 249 -7.61 -0.67 -30.95
CA VAL A 249 -7.27 0.68 -31.35
C VAL A 249 -8.33 1.23 -32.29
N VAL A 250 -8.83 2.42 -32.02
CA VAL A 250 -9.79 3.15 -32.84
C VAL A 250 -9.18 4.46 -33.35
N ALA A 251 -9.57 4.88 -34.54
CA ALA A 251 -9.09 6.12 -35.18
C ALA A 251 -9.93 7.32 -34.75
N THR A 252 -10.02 7.54 -33.44
CA THR A 252 -10.69 8.68 -32.80
C THR A 252 -9.91 9.05 -31.56
N GLY A 253 -9.66 10.35 -31.37
CA GLY A 253 -8.98 10.85 -30.18
C GLY A 253 -9.80 10.64 -28.89
N ASN A 254 -9.11 10.66 -27.76
CA ASN A 254 -9.69 10.51 -26.43
C ASN A 254 -9.27 11.64 -25.45
N GLY A 255 -8.66 12.70 -25.98
CA GLY A 255 -8.14 13.82 -25.22
C GLY A 255 -6.71 13.59 -24.69
N LYS A 256 -6.08 12.44 -25.03
CA LYS A 256 -4.67 12.13 -24.70
C LYS A 256 -3.87 12.14 -25.99
N CYS A 257 -2.92 13.05 -26.07
CA CYS A 257 -2.08 13.17 -27.28
C CYS A 257 -1.11 12.01 -27.39
N GLU A 258 -0.82 11.61 -28.63
CA GLU A 258 0.14 10.56 -28.92
C GLU A 258 1.52 11.10 -29.27
N CYS A 259 2.52 10.27 -29.15
CA CYS A 259 3.82 10.49 -29.77
C CYS A 259 4.35 9.26 -30.49
N ASN A 260 5.31 9.50 -31.37
CA ASN A 260 6.02 8.45 -32.09
C ASN A 260 7.39 8.19 -31.45
N LEU A 261 7.55 7.06 -30.81
CA LEU A 261 8.83 6.60 -30.25
C LEU A 261 9.88 6.25 -31.33
N TYR A 262 9.42 5.98 -32.54
CA TYR A 262 10.36 5.66 -33.62
C TYR A 262 11.14 6.92 -34.06
N PRO A 263 12.47 6.88 -34.15
CA PRO A 263 13.28 8.05 -34.48
C PRO A 263 12.96 8.55 -35.89
N GLN A 264 12.26 9.68 -35.96
CA GLN A 264 11.97 10.35 -37.24
C GLN A 264 12.46 11.78 -37.20
N GLY A 265 13.39 12.12 -38.08
CA GLY A 265 13.64 13.49 -38.56
C GLY A 265 13.90 14.58 -37.52
N THR A 266 14.04 14.26 -36.26
CA THR A 266 14.49 15.19 -35.24
C THR A 266 15.93 15.54 -35.54
N GLY A 267 16.30 16.79 -35.65
CA GLY A 267 17.57 17.32 -36.11
C GLY A 267 18.88 16.78 -35.53
N SER A 268 18.79 15.73 -34.76
CA SER A 268 19.88 14.90 -34.23
C SER A 268 19.66 13.46 -34.68
N PRO A 269 20.45 12.92 -35.60
CA PRO A 269 20.39 11.51 -35.95
C PRO A 269 20.66 10.67 -34.72
N GLY A 270 19.66 9.87 -34.29
CA GLY A 270 19.82 8.91 -33.21
C GLY A 270 19.38 9.36 -31.80
N ASN A 271 18.51 10.35 -31.68
CA ASN A 271 18.03 10.79 -30.39
C ASN A 271 17.10 9.80 -29.70
N ARG A 272 16.43 8.93 -30.39
CA ARG A 272 15.55 7.89 -29.85
C ARG A 272 16.12 6.55 -30.20
N GLY A 273 16.08 5.63 -29.29
CA GLY A 273 16.68 4.34 -29.56
C GLY A 273 16.40 3.35 -28.43
N THR A 274 17.12 2.26 -28.52
CA THR A 274 17.08 1.19 -27.54
C THR A 274 18.06 1.51 -26.43
N VAL A 275 17.63 1.42 -25.19
CA VAL A 275 18.50 1.45 -24.00
C VAL A 275 18.82 0.03 -23.57
N ASP A 276 20.04 -0.17 -23.09
CA ASP A 276 20.52 -1.43 -22.56
C ASP A 276 20.19 -1.52 -21.08
N ILE A 277 19.24 -2.38 -20.74
CA ILE A 277 18.90 -2.70 -19.36
C ILE A 277 19.26 -4.17 -19.15
N GLY A 278 20.50 -4.42 -18.71
CA GLY A 278 20.97 -5.78 -18.50
C GLY A 278 22.38 -6.06 -18.99
N SER A 279 22.57 -7.23 -19.57
CA SER A 279 23.87 -7.63 -20.13
C SER A 279 24.24 -6.77 -21.35
N SER A 280 25.51 -6.47 -21.50
CA SER A 280 26.11 -5.57 -22.49
C SER A 280 25.84 -5.91 -23.97
N ASN A 281 24.77 -6.60 -24.29
CA ASN A 281 24.47 -7.13 -25.58
C ASN A 281 23.02 -6.86 -26.01
N ASN A 282 22.76 -5.64 -26.48
CA ASN A 282 21.49 -5.20 -27.08
C ASN A 282 21.16 -6.01 -28.35
N SER A 283 21.17 -7.34 -28.27
CA SER A 283 20.80 -8.17 -29.39
C SER A 283 19.29 -8.07 -29.66
N THR A 284 18.90 -8.18 -30.94
CA THR A 284 17.49 -8.20 -31.32
C THR A 284 16.68 -9.27 -30.54
N ASN A 285 17.29 -10.42 -30.24
CA ASN A 285 16.65 -11.49 -29.48
C ASN A 285 16.42 -11.11 -28.01
N ASP A 286 17.36 -10.39 -27.42
CA ASP A 286 17.21 -9.93 -26.04
C ASP A 286 16.15 -8.84 -25.93
N ILE A 287 16.17 -7.86 -26.81
CA ILE A 287 15.15 -6.83 -26.92
C ILE A 287 13.77 -7.46 -27.16
N ALA A 288 13.65 -8.45 -28.05
CA ALA A 288 12.40 -9.18 -28.31
C ALA A 288 11.86 -9.86 -27.04
N ARG A 289 12.74 -10.50 -26.27
CA ARG A 289 12.39 -11.10 -24.98
C ARG A 289 11.91 -10.04 -23.97
N GLN A 290 12.63 -8.92 -23.86
CA GLN A 290 12.27 -7.83 -22.94
C GLN A 290 10.94 -7.18 -23.32
N ILE A 291 10.62 -7.05 -24.60
CA ILE A 291 9.31 -6.56 -25.08
C ILE A 291 8.18 -7.48 -24.59
N LEU A 292 8.33 -8.80 -24.78
CA LEU A 292 7.29 -9.77 -24.44
C LEU A 292 7.17 -10.03 -22.94
N SER A 293 8.29 -10.09 -22.24
CA SER A 293 8.33 -10.57 -20.85
C SER A 293 8.69 -9.49 -19.83
N GLY A 294 9.09 -8.30 -20.29
CA GLY A 294 9.63 -7.24 -19.42
C GLY A 294 11.08 -7.48 -19.02
N ILE A 295 11.61 -6.60 -18.17
CA ILE A 295 12.97 -6.67 -17.64
C ILE A 295 12.99 -7.69 -16.49
N SER A 296 13.84 -8.68 -16.61
CA SER A 296 13.95 -9.78 -15.66
C SER A 296 14.85 -9.43 -14.47
N ARG A 297 14.83 -10.31 -13.45
CA ARG A 297 15.78 -10.24 -12.34
C ARG A 297 17.23 -10.32 -12.81
N ASP A 298 17.53 -11.22 -13.75
CA ASP A 298 18.89 -11.41 -14.25
C ASP A 298 19.38 -10.18 -15.03
N ASP A 299 18.51 -9.53 -15.82
CA ASP A 299 18.84 -8.27 -16.48
C ASP A 299 19.30 -7.21 -15.46
N LEU A 300 18.59 -7.05 -14.35
CA LEU A 300 18.95 -6.06 -13.34
C LEU A 300 20.18 -6.45 -12.51
N LEU A 301 20.49 -7.74 -12.37
CA LEU A 301 21.71 -8.20 -11.72
C LEU A 301 22.94 -8.01 -12.63
N ASP A 302 22.74 -8.12 -13.96
CA ASP A 302 23.77 -7.90 -14.96
C ASP A 302 23.99 -6.40 -15.25
N LEU A 303 23.04 -5.54 -14.87
CA LEU A 303 23.20 -4.10 -14.98
C LEU A 303 24.33 -3.62 -14.06
N ASN A 304 25.19 -2.77 -14.56
CA ASN A 304 26.33 -2.25 -13.80
C ASN A 304 25.90 -1.15 -12.83
N GLY A 305 25.05 -1.50 -11.86
CA GLY A 305 24.50 -0.62 -10.82
C GLY A 305 22.99 -0.77 -10.66
N PRO A 306 22.37 -0.06 -9.70
CA PRO A 306 20.93 -0.08 -9.52
C PRO A 306 20.22 0.66 -10.66
N LEU A 307 19.02 0.20 -11.03
CA LEU A 307 18.12 0.94 -11.92
C LEU A 307 17.41 2.04 -11.12
N GLU A 308 18.19 3.03 -10.69
CA GLU A 308 17.77 4.09 -9.76
C GLU A 308 18.47 5.40 -10.14
N PHE A 309 17.75 6.51 -10.02
CA PHE A 309 18.32 7.84 -10.22
C PHE A 309 19.32 8.18 -9.11
N ASN A 310 20.39 8.82 -9.50
CA ASN A 310 21.39 9.34 -8.57
C ASN A 310 20.88 10.61 -7.85
N VAL A 311 21.71 11.18 -6.99
CA VAL A 311 21.38 12.40 -6.21
C VAL A 311 21.07 13.64 -7.08
N ASN A 312 21.41 13.61 -8.36
CA ASN A 312 21.09 14.66 -9.32
C ASN A 312 19.79 14.38 -10.09
N GLY A 313 19.08 13.28 -9.78
CA GLY A 313 17.91 12.84 -10.54
C GLY A 313 18.23 12.25 -11.90
N GLU A 314 19.41 11.66 -12.10
CA GLU A 314 19.89 11.14 -13.37
C GLU A 314 20.29 9.66 -13.26
N LEU A 315 19.98 8.91 -14.31
CA LEU A 315 20.40 7.53 -14.49
C LEU A 315 21.06 7.40 -15.86
N PHE A 316 22.28 6.86 -15.91
CA PHE A 316 23.01 6.68 -17.16
C PHE A 316 22.84 5.26 -17.66
N LEU A 317 22.21 5.12 -18.83
CA LEU A 317 22.05 3.84 -19.51
C LEU A 317 22.81 3.86 -20.83
N ASN A 318 23.55 2.80 -21.11
CA ASN A 318 24.09 2.56 -22.42
C ASN A 318 22.95 2.25 -23.41
N GLY A 319 23.16 2.40 -24.68
CA GLY A 319 22.14 2.08 -25.67
C GLY A 319 22.62 2.13 -27.09
N ASP A 320 21.70 1.81 -28.00
CA ASP A 320 21.92 1.90 -29.45
C ASP A 320 20.92 2.87 -30.04
N THR A 321 21.42 3.76 -30.90
CA THR A 321 20.58 4.75 -31.56
C THR A 321 19.76 4.07 -32.67
N GLY A 322 18.45 3.99 -32.47
CA GLY A 322 17.49 3.40 -33.39
C GLY A 322 16.72 2.20 -32.82
N ILE A 323 15.73 1.77 -33.57
CA ILE A 323 14.90 0.62 -33.25
C ILE A 323 15.02 -0.40 -34.38
N SER A 324 15.43 -1.63 -34.05
CA SER A 324 15.54 -2.72 -35.02
C SER A 324 14.17 -3.10 -35.60
N ALA A 325 14.08 -3.27 -36.91
CA ALA A 325 12.86 -3.81 -37.52
C ALA A 325 12.61 -5.28 -37.18
N GLY A 326 13.62 -5.96 -36.63
CA GLY A 326 13.53 -7.37 -36.23
C GLY A 326 12.65 -7.64 -35.00
N VAL A 327 12.22 -6.60 -34.25
CA VAL A 327 11.32 -6.73 -33.11
C VAL A 327 9.87 -6.29 -33.41
N LYS A 328 9.53 -6.24 -34.69
CA LYS A 328 8.21 -5.77 -35.16
C LYS A 328 7.08 -6.65 -34.62
N ASP A 329 7.21 -7.95 -34.77
CA ASP A 329 6.14 -8.90 -34.46
C ASP A 329 5.87 -8.94 -32.93
N GLU A 330 6.91 -8.81 -32.11
CA GLU A 330 6.82 -8.71 -30.65
C GLU A 330 6.10 -7.42 -30.23
N LEU A 331 6.47 -6.29 -30.81
CA LEU A 331 5.78 -5.01 -30.53
C LEU A 331 4.34 -5.01 -31.01
N GLU A 332 4.01 -5.62 -32.16
CA GLU A 332 2.65 -5.76 -32.65
C GLU A 332 1.80 -6.62 -31.69
N SER A 333 2.41 -7.61 -31.03
CA SER A 333 1.70 -8.52 -30.11
C SER A 333 1.28 -7.84 -28.80
N ILE A 334 1.89 -6.71 -28.44
CA ILE A 334 1.62 -5.97 -27.20
C ILE A 334 0.88 -4.65 -27.46
N ILE A 335 0.28 -4.46 -28.64
CA ILE A 335 -0.60 -3.32 -28.91
C ILE A 335 -1.77 -3.33 -27.93
N GLY A 336 -2.02 -2.18 -27.30
CA GLY A 336 -3.04 -1.99 -26.26
C GLY A 336 -2.54 -2.22 -24.83
N GLU A 337 -1.38 -2.83 -24.66
CA GLU A 337 -0.79 -3.01 -23.34
C GLU A 337 -0.11 -1.74 -22.84
N THR A 338 -0.14 -1.56 -21.52
CA THR A 338 0.60 -0.48 -20.85
C THR A 338 2.02 -0.92 -20.54
N ARG A 339 2.97 -0.01 -20.72
CA ARG A 339 4.40 -0.23 -20.47
C ARG A 339 5.03 1.01 -19.84
N ILE A 340 6.14 0.82 -19.16
CA ILE A 340 7.01 1.88 -18.65
C ILE A 340 8.06 2.17 -19.70
N ILE A 341 8.31 3.44 -19.99
CA ILE A 341 9.44 3.85 -20.84
C ILE A 341 10.34 4.84 -20.09
N PRO A 342 11.68 4.76 -20.28
CA PRO A 342 12.59 5.79 -19.81
C PRO A 342 12.51 7.04 -20.69
N VAL A 343 12.56 8.19 -20.07
CA VAL A 343 12.65 9.51 -20.73
C VAL A 343 14.04 10.07 -20.49
N PHE A 344 14.71 10.48 -21.58
CA PHE A 344 16.06 11.02 -21.51
C PHE A 344 16.11 12.51 -21.85
N ARG A 345 17.07 13.20 -21.22
CA ARG A 345 17.36 14.62 -21.47
C ARG A 345 18.38 14.81 -22.57
N GLU A 346 19.44 14.00 -22.57
CA GLU A 346 20.51 14.06 -23.54
C GLU A 346 21.07 12.68 -23.86
N VAL A 347 21.67 12.56 -25.04
CA VAL A 347 22.38 11.37 -25.47
C VAL A 347 23.80 11.74 -25.93
N ASN A 348 24.80 11.06 -25.39
CA ASN A 348 26.19 11.26 -25.71
C ASN A 348 26.75 10.01 -26.39
N GLY A 349 27.44 10.19 -27.54
CA GLY A 349 27.99 9.08 -28.31
C GLY A 349 27.10 8.70 -29.52
N ASN A 350 27.52 7.67 -30.24
CA ASN A 350 26.87 7.22 -31.47
C ASN A 350 26.80 5.69 -31.53
N GLY A 351 25.71 5.15 -32.10
CA GLY A 351 25.50 3.71 -32.24
C GLY A 351 25.55 3.02 -30.87
N ASN A 352 26.15 1.85 -30.77
CA ASN A 352 26.27 1.04 -29.55
C ASN A 352 27.13 1.68 -28.44
N ASN A 353 27.69 2.86 -28.65
CA ASN A 353 28.42 3.62 -27.64
C ASN A 353 27.61 4.84 -27.12
N ALA A 354 26.34 4.92 -27.46
CA ALA A 354 25.48 5.97 -26.97
C ALA A 354 25.20 5.78 -25.48
N VAL A 355 25.26 6.87 -24.72
CA VAL A 355 24.87 6.91 -23.31
C VAL A 355 23.73 7.90 -23.15
N TYR A 356 22.61 7.40 -22.69
CA TYR A 356 21.40 8.16 -22.42
C TYR A 356 21.38 8.62 -20.98
N THR A 357 21.15 9.91 -20.77
CA THR A 357 20.89 10.50 -19.44
C THR A 357 19.39 10.45 -19.17
N ILE A 358 18.95 9.37 -18.54
CA ILE A 358 17.54 9.17 -18.15
C ILE A 358 17.22 10.06 -16.96
N VAL A 359 16.08 10.76 -17.02
CA VAL A 359 15.63 11.72 -16.00
C VAL A 359 14.25 11.40 -15.44
N LYS A 360 13.51 10.51 -16.11
CA LYS A 360 12.14 10.16 -15.71
C LYS A 360 11.77 8.77 -16.26
N PHE A 361 10.86 8.09 -15.56
CA PHE A 361 10.10 6.95 -16.08
C PHE A 361 8.63 7.33 -16.21
N VAL A 362 8.01 6.94 -17.31
CA VAL A 362 6.60 7.30 -17.59
C VAL A 362 5.79 6.09 -18.05
N GLY A 363 4.48 6.13 -17.77
CA GLY A 363 3.53 5.12 -18.19
C GLY A 363 2.95 5.45 -19.58
N VAL A 364 2.98 4.49 -20.48
CA VAL A 364 2.45 4.64 -21.85
C VAL A 364 1.65 3.41 -22.28
N ARG A 365 0.74 3.60 -23.25
CA ARG A 365 0.06 2.51 -23.96
C ARG A 365 0.50 2.50 -25.42
N ILE A 366 0.74 1.31 -25.95
CA ILE A 366 1.13 1.12 -27.35
C ILE A 366 -0.12 1.11 -28.22
N LEU A 367 -0.18 1.99 -29.22
CA LEU A 367 -1.32 2.11 -30.12
C LEU A 367 -1.04 1.62 -31.53
N ALA A 368 0.15 1.89 -32.09
CA ALA A 368 0.47 1.47 -33.43
C ALA A 368 1.94 1.10 -33.60
N VAL A 369 2.20 0.09 -34.41
CA VAL A 369 3.54 -0.40 -34.73
C VAL A 369 3.70 -0.55 -36.20
N LYS A 370 4.71 0.13 -36.80
CA LYS A 370 5.11 -0.03 -38.20
C LYS A 370 6.61 0.22 -38.35
N LEU A 371 7.39 -0.83 -38.33
CA LEU A 371 8.84 -0.73 -38.37
C LEU A 371 9.45 -0.98 -39.80
N THR A 372 8.61 -1.29 -40.79
CA THR A 372 9.03 -1.60 -42.16
C THR A 372 8.57 -0.55 -43.15
N GLY A 373 9.23 -0.43 -44.26
CA GLY A 373 8.91 0.52 -45.32
C GLY A 373 9.76 1.79 -45.28
N ARG A 374 9.23 2.87 -45.87
CA ARG A 374 9.94 4.17 -45.92
C ARG A 374 10.06 4.74 -44.50
N MET A 375 11.16 5.46 -44.23
CA MET A 375 11.45 6.06 -42.92
C MET A 375 10.27 6.94 -42.45
N SER A 376 9.73 7.79 -43.31
CA SER A 376 8.60 8.69 -42.99
C SER A 376 7.28 7.98 -42.68
N GLY A 377 7.17 6.68 -42.88
CA GLY A 377 5.99 5.90 -42.59
C GLY A 377 6.20 4.90 -41.46
N LYS A 378 7.38 4.88 -40.83
CA LYS A 378 7.64 4.03 -39.67
C LYS A 378 7.15 4.70 -38.40
N CYS A 379 6.51 3.95 -37.55
CA CYS A 379 6.05 4.44 -36.25
C CYS A 379 6.05 3.36 -35.20
N LEU A 380 6.25 3.78 -33.97
CA LEU A 380 5.87 3.13 -32.71
C LEU A 380 5.09 4.18 -31.92
N THR A 381 3.77 4.22 -32.12
CA THR A 381 2.91 5.25 -31.56
C THR A 381 2.45 4.82 -30.18
N VAL A 382 2.59 5.72 -29.21
CA VAL A 382 2.19 5.53 -27.83
C VAL A 382 1.38 6.73 -27.33
N GLU A 383 0.49 6.49 -26.37
CA GLU A 383 -0.23 7.52 -25.60
C GLU A 383 0.13 7.44 -24.12
N PRO A 384 0.04 8.53 -23.33
CA PRO A 384 0.13 8.49 -21.89
C PRO A 384 -0.95 7.56 -21.29
N ALA A 385 -0.54 6.65 -20.41
CA ALA A 385 -1.47 5.72 -19.79
C ALA A 385 -1.08 5.44 -18.33
N PRO A 386 -2.01 5.66 -17.38
CA PRO A 386 -1.75 5.34 -15.98
C PRO A 386 -1.43 3.86 -15.78
N MET A 387 -0.40 3.57 -15.00
CA MET A 387 -0.05 2.21 -14.62
C MET A 387 0.59 2.15 -13.23
N VAL A 388 0.55 0.99 -12.63
CA VAL A 388 1.14 0.73 -11.30
C VAL A 388 2.44 -0.05 -11.48
N ALA A 389 3.54 0.53 -10.98
CA ALA A 389 4.85 -0.11 -10.95
C ALA A 389 5.04 -0.89 -9.64
N ARG A 390 5.06 -2.21 -9.69
CA ARG A 390 5.24 -3.06 -8.49
C ARG A 390 6.64 -2.87 -8.01
N ASN A 391 7.60 -2.93 -8.01
CA ASN A 391 8.93 -2.79 -7.42
C ASN A 391 9.50 -1.36 -7.49
N ALA A 392 8.64 -0.34 -7.56
CA ALA A 392 9.09 1.04 -7.61
C ALA A 392 9.79 1.46 -6.32
N ILE A 393 10.90 2.18 -6.45
CA ILE A 393 11.58 2.90 -5.38
C ILE A 393 10.98 4.29 -5.31
N VAL A 394 10.47 4.68 -4.15
CA VAL A 394 9.88 6.00 -3.94
C VAL A 394 10.99 7.01 -3.61
N SER A 395 11.02 8.14 -4.32
CA SER A 395 11.86 9.27 -3.93
C SER A 395 11.26 9.97 -2.70
N VAL A 396 12.04 10.06 -1.64
CA VAL A 396 11.68 10.83 -0.45
C VAL A 396 12.23 12.26 -0.48
N ASP A 397 13.00 12.60 -1.49
CA ASP A 397 13.65 13.91 -1.63
C ASP A 397 12.84 14.88 -2.52
N GLY A 398 11.74 14.42 -3.11
CA GLY A 398 10.88 15.21 -3.99
C GLY A 398 11.50 15.57 -5.35
N ASN A 399 12.63 14.96 -5.71
CA ASN A 399 13.37 15.31 -6.93
C ASN A 399 12.98 14.48 -8.17
N SER A 400 12.18 13.43 -7.99
CA SER A 400 11.80 12.54 -9.09
C SER A 400 10.28 12.42 -9.15
N TYR A 401 9.67 12.95 -10.19
CA TYR A 401 8.26 12.77 -10.49
C TYR A 401 8.12 11.96 -11.77
N SER A 402 7.22 11.00 -11.73
CA SER A 402 6.85 10.18 -12.88
C SER A 402 5.46 10.56 -13.35
N ASP A 403 5.29 10.68 -14.67
CA ASP A 403 3.96 10.95 -15.22
C ASP A 403 3.29 9.62 -15.57
N TYR A 404 2.04 9.45 -15.18
CA TYR A 404 1.25 8.25 -15.45
C TYR A 404 1.84 6.95 -14.88
N LEU A 405 2.79 7.04 -13.95
CA LEU A 405 3.41 5.91 -13.28
C LEU A 405 3.29 6.06 -11.77
N TYR A 406 2.66 5.09 -11.13
CA TYR A 406 2.33 5.12 -9.72
C TYR A 406 2.88 3.90 -8.97
N THR A 407 3.12 4.05 -7.69
CA THR A 407 3.32 2.89 -6.81
C THR A 407 2.00 2.14 -6.59
N PRO A 408 2.02 0.89 -6.13
CA PRO A 408 0.83 0.26 -5.57
C PRO A 408 0.22 1.14 -4.47
N VAL A 409 -1.12 1.10 -4.36
CA VAL A 409 -1.83 1.79 -3.28
C VAL A 409 -1.30 1.35 -1.93
N MET A 410 -0.98 2.30 -1.08
CA MET A 410 -0.47 2.06 0.26
C MET A 410 -1.12 2.99 1.28
N LEU A 411 -1.23 2.52 2.52
CA LEU A 411 -1.59 3.40 3.64
C LEU A 411 -0.40 4.31 3.96
N VAL A 412 -0.70 5.58 4.19
CA VAL A 412 0.28 6.61 4.57
C VAL A 412 -0.19 7.27 5.87
N ASP A 413 0.75 7.50 6.79
CA ASP A 413 0.47 8.11 8.12
C ASP A 413 1.06 9.53 8.19
#